data_39cedde78e0577f329ad9a52fec22a68
#
_entry.id   39cedde78e0577f329ad9a52fec22a68
#
_cell.length_a   1.000
_cell.length_b   1.000
_cell.length_c   1.000
_cell.angle_alpha   90.00
_cell.angle_beta   90.00
_cell.angle_gamma   90.00
#
_symmetry.space_group_name_H-M   'P 1'
#
loop_
_entity.id
_entity.type
_entity.pdbx_description
1 polymer ?
#
loop_
_entity_poly.entity_id
_entity_poly.type
_entity_poly.pdbx_seq_one_letter_code
_entity_poly.pdbx_strand_id
1 'polypeptide(L)'
;MHERAGTVARPEDLIDVDALLASYYDIVPDYNDPIQRVSFGTSGHRGTSSNGTFNEAHIISITAAIVEYRAAQGTDGPLFVGADPHALSEPAWRSALEVLSAAGITTYIDARRSWTPTPAVSLAILEANGAPDALRQEGPGLADGIVITPSHNPPSDGGFKYNPPTGGPAQSDATKWIADRANELLSGGWRDVPRTFSQEPSSKANVEFYDFL
;
A
#
# COMPACT_ATOMS: atom_id res chain seq x y z
N MET A 1 -11.45 0.60 29.36
CA MET A 1 -12.46 0.31 28.32
C MET A 1 -13.39 1.51 28.26
N HIS A 2 -13.75 2.01 27.07
CA HIS A 2 -14.65 3.16 26.95
C HIS A 2 -16.02 2.81 27.55
N GLU A 3 -16.66 3.74 28.27
CA GLU A 3 -17.93 3.50 28.97
C GLU A 3 -19.08 3.03 28.08
N ARG A 4 -19.03 3.40 26.77
CA ARG A 4 -20.00 3.00 25.74
C ARG A 4 -19.56 1.80 24.89
N ALA A 5 -18.51 1.09 25.29
CA ALA A 5 -18.09 -0.10 24.56
C ALA A 5 -19.20 -1.13 24.49
N GLY A 6 -19.49 -1.65 23.29
CA GLY A 6 -20.56 -2.61 23.05
C GLY A 6 -21.95 -1.99 22.79
N THR A 7 -22.08 -0.66 22.78
CA THR A 7 -23.32 0.02 22.36
C THR A 7 -23.27 0.41 20.88
N VAL A 8 -24.43 0.69 20.30
CA VAL A 8 -24.51 1.20 18.93
C VAL A 8 -23.86 2.59 18.84
N ALA A 9 -23.00 2.80 17.83
CA ALA A 9 -22.38 4.09 17.57
C ALA A 9 -23.44 5.18 17.29
N ARG A 10 -23.22 6.37 17.84
CA ARG A 10 -24.04 7.54 17.56
C ARG A 10 -23.43 8.32 16.40
N PRO A 11 -24.19 9.27 15.77
CA PRO A 11 -23.65 10.11 14.69
C PRO A 11 -22.35 10.84 15.08
N GLU A 12 -22.24 11.30 16.32
CA GLU A 12 -21.03 11.97 16.83
C GLU A 12 -19.82 11.05 17.06
N ASP A 13 -20.04 9.74 17.04
CA ASP A 13 -18.97 8.74 17.14
C ASP A 13 -18.40 8.37 15.77
N LEU A 14 -19.07 8.77 14.68
CA LEU A 14 -18.65 8.46 13.32
C LEU A 14 -17.58 9.46 12.84
N ILE A 15 -16.65 8.97 12.03
CA ILE A 15 -15.68 9.83 11.36
C ILE A 15 -16.35 10.60 10.20
N ASP A 16 -15.87 11.79 9.92
CA ASP A 16 -16.18 12.51 8.68
C ASP A 16 -15.31 11.95 7.56
N VAL A 17 -15.88 11.05 6.77
CA VAL A 17 -15.16 10.36 5.68
C VAL A 17 -14.78 11.34 4.58
N ASP A 18 -15.65 12.28 4.24
CA ASP A 18 -15.39 13.26 3.16
C ASP A 18 -14.22 14.18 3.54
N ALA A 19 -14.20 14.68 4.78
CA ALA A 19 -13.10 15.49 5.28
C ALA A 19 -11.78 14.67 5.35
N LEU A 20 -11.85 13.40 5.74
CA LEU A 20 -10.70 12.51 5.78
C LEU A 20 -10.12 12.25 4.38
N LEU A 21 -10.98 12.01 3.39
CA LEU A 21 -10.57 11.81 1.99
C LEU A 21 -10.02 13.10 1.38
N ALA A 22 -10.63 14.25 1.66
CA ALA A 22 -10.10 15.54 1.21
C ALA A 22 -8.69 15.78 1.77
N SER A 23 -8.49 15.54 3.07
CA SER A 23 -7.18 15.73 3.71
C SER A 23 -6.09 14.81 3.15
N TYR A 24 -6.45 13.65 2.58
CA TYR A 24 -5.49 12.76 1.94
C TYR A 24 -4.79 13.42 0.74
N TYR A 25 -5.50 14.20 -0.05
CA TYR A 25 -4.97 14.90 -1.21
C TYR A 25 -4.48 16.33 -0.90
N ASP A 26 -5.15 17.02 0.00
CA ASP A 26 -4.92 18.44 0.26
C ASP A 26 -3.75 18.71 1.22
N ILE A 27 -3.52 17.79 2.17
CA ILE A 27 -2.43 17.94 3.14
C ILE A 27 -1.14 17.34 2.59
N VAL A 28 -0.15 18.21 2.40
CA VAL A 28 1.22 17.80 2.08
C VAL A 28 2.00 17.65 3.39
N PRO A 29 2.59 16.46 3.65
CA PRO A 29 3.37 16.25 4.86
C PRO A 29 4.54 17.21 5.00
N ASP A 30 4.76 17.73 6.21
CA ASP A 30 5.99 18.48 6.52
C ASP A 30 7.11 17.49 6.84
N TYR A 31 8.04 17.34 5.90
CA TYR A 31 9.19 16.47 6.09
C TYR A 31 10.08 16.85 7.28
N ASN A 32 10.06 18.12 7.72
CA ASN A 32 10.83 18.56 8.88
C ASN A 32 10.24 18.06 10.20
N ASP A 33 8.95 17.73 10.22
CA ASP A 33 8.31 17.07 11.35
C ASP A 33 8.59 15.55 11.30
N PRO A 34 9.37 14.99 12.25
CA PRO A 34 9.66 13.56 12.26
C PRO A 34 8.43 12.66 12.33
N ILE A 35 7.30 13.15 12.88
CA ILE A 35 6.05 12.39 13.01
C ILE A 35 5.41 12.19 11.64
N GLN A 36 5.60 13.13 10.73
CA GLN A 36 5.03 13.11 9.38
C GLN A 36 5.93 12.43 8.34
N ARG A 37 7.03 11.80 8.77
CA ARG A 37 7.88 11.01 7.89
C ARG A 37 7.33 9.61 7.68
N VAL A 38 7.76 8.97 6.59
CA VAL A 38 7.52 7.55 6.39
C VAL A 38 8.22 6.76 7.51
N SER A 39 7.44 5.97 8.22
CA SER A 39 7.95 5.06 9.25
C SER A 39 7.28 3.71 9.11
N PHE A 40 8.08 2.68 8.81
CA PHE A 40 7.60 1.31 8.84
C PHE A 40 7.72 0.78 10.28
N GLY A 41 6.59 0.59 10.92
CA GLY A 41 6.52 -0.14 12.19
C GLY A 41 6.78 -1.63 11.98
N THR A 42 6.10 -2.47 12.74
CA THR A 42 6.28 -3.94 12.66
C THR A 42 5.94 -4.53 11.28
N SER A 43 5.08 -3.88 10.49
CA SER A 43 4.61 -4.45 9.23
C SER A 43 4.13 -3.42 8.20
N GLY A 44 4.62 -2.19 8.20
CA GLY A 44 4.25 -1.18 7.21
C GLY A 44 4.07 0.21 7.80
N HIS A 45 3.87 1.18 6.93
CA HIS A 45 3.57 2.57 7.29
C HIS A 45 2.09 2.71 7.64
N ARG A 46 1.78 3.39 8.74
CA ARG A 46 0.41 3.66 9.21
C ARG A 46 0.28 5.09 9.71
N GLY A 47 -0.91 5.64 9.56
CA GLY A 47 -1.22 6.96 10.04
C GLY A 47 -2.58 7.44 9.57
N THR A 48 -2.90 8.70 9.81
CA THR A 48 -4.13 9.35 9.35
C THR A 48 -3.83 10.58 8.51
N SER A 49 -4.64 10.81 7.49
CA SER A 49 -4.43 11.92 6.55
C SER A 49 -4.59 13.29 7.20
N SER A 50 -5.52 13.43 8.14
CA SER A 50 -5.78 14.68 8.85
C SER A 50 -4.60 15.20 9.67
N ASN A 51 -3.68 14.31 10.06
CA ASN A 51 -2.46 14.68 10.81
C ASN A 51 -1.20 14.76 9.94
N GLY A 52 -1.33 14.64 8.62
CA GLY A 52 -0.18 14.64 7.71
C GLY A 52 0.70 13.40 7.83
N THR A 53 0.13 12.26 8.29
CA THR A 53 0.88 11.01 8.53
C THR A 53 0.49 9.86 7.61
N PHE A 54 -0.52 10.04 6.74
CA PHE A 54 -0.91 9.09 5.70
C PHE A 54 -1.61 9.81 4.54
N ASN A 55 -0.83 10.41 3.66
CA ASN A 55 -1.32 11.26 2.57
C ASN A 55 -0.81 10.75 1.22
N GLU A 56 -1.34 11.29 0.13
CA GLU A 56 -0.94 10.91 -1.23
C GLU A 56 0.59 10.93 -1.41
N ALA A 57 1.26 11.96 -0.91
CA ALA A 57 2.71 12.08 -1.00
C ALA A 57 3.46 10.89 -0.37
N HIS A 58 2.97 10.35 0.76
CA HIS A 58 3.52 9.15 1.38
C HIS A 58 3.37 7.95 0.47
N ILE A 59 2.17 7.72 -0.06
CA ILE A 59 1.87 6.55 -0.88
C ILE A 59 2.66 6.55 -2.18
N ILE A 60 2.77 7.70 -2.83
CA ILE A 60 3.60 7.87 -4.03
C ILE A 60 5.07 7.55 -3.71
N SER A 61 5.61 8.13 -2.64
CA SER A 61 7.00 7.95 -2.23
C SER A 61 7.30 6.49 -1.86
N ILE A 62 6.42 5.86 -1.08
CA ILE A 62 6.57 4.45 -0.66
C ILE A 62 6.48 3.53 -1.87
N THR A 63 5.51 3.74 -2.76
CA THR A 63 5.33 2.89 -3.94
C THR A 63 6.54 3.00 -4.88
N ALA A 64 7.03 4.21 -5.12
CA ALA A 64 8.25 4.41 -5.92
C ALA A 64 9.47 3.74 -5.27
N ALA A 65 9.63 3.86 -3.95
CA ALA A 65 10.69 3.17 -3.22
C ALA A 65 10.58 1.64 -3.32
N ILE A 66 9.36 1.09 -3.29
CA ILE A 66 9.13 -0.36 -3.51
C ILE A 66 9.54 -0.75 -4.93
N VAL A 67 9.19 0.02 -5.97
CA VAL A 67 9.59 -0.24 -7.35
C VAL A 67 11.12 -0.29 -7.47
N GLU A 68 11.83 0.67 -6.89
CA GLU A 68 13.29 0.69 -6.87
C GLU A 68 13.87 -0.48 -6.06
N TYR A 69 13.28 -0.82 -4.91
CA TYR A 69 13.69 -1.96 -4.10
C TYR A 69 13.55 -3.28 -4.86
N ARG A 70 12.41 -3.50 -5.53
CA ARG A 70 12.20 -4.67 -6.40
C ARG A 70 13.28 -4.81 -7.46
N ALA A 71 13.60 -3.72 -8.13
CA ALA A 71 14.67 -3.70 -9.14
C ALA A 71 16.03 -4.05 -8.53
N ALA A 72 16.35 -3.53 -7.35
CA ALA A 72 17.60 -3.82 -6.63
C ALA A 72 17.69 -5.28 -6.15
N GLN A 73 16.54 -5.91 -5.86
CA GLN A 73 16.48 -7.33 -5.45
C GLN A 73 16.32 -8.30 -6.63
N GLY A 74 16.13 -7.80 -7.86
CA GLY A 74 15.86 -8.64 -9.02
C GLY A 74 14.45 -9.27 -9.00
N THR A 75 13.50 -8.67 -8.28
CA THR A 75 12.08 -9.09 -8.27
C THR A 75 11.40 -8.47 -9.48
N ASP A 76 11.17 -9.26 -10.51
CA ASP A 76 10.70 -8.82 -11.83
C ASP A 76 9.37 -9.48 -12.27
N GLY A 77 8.77 -10.30 -11.44
CA GLY A 77 7.46 -10.90 -11.66
C GLY A 77 6.30 -9.94 -11.36
N PRO A 78 5.05 -10.43 -11.39
CA PRO A 78 3.87 -9.62 -11.11
C PRO A 78 3.81 -9.17 -9.65
N LEU A 79 3.11 -8.04 -9.41
CA LEU A 79 2.85 -7.51 -8.09
C LEU A 79 1.35 -7.60 -7.77
N PHE A 80 1.00 -8.28 -6.68
CA PHE A 80 -0.38 -8.40 -6.21
C PHE A 80 -0.74 -7.25 -5.28
N VAL A 81 -1.90 -6.60 -5.51
CA VAL A 81 -2.37 -5.51 -4.65
C VAL A 81 -3.72 -5.87 -4.05
N GLY A 82 -3.78 -5.92 -2.73
CA GLY A 82 -5.02 -6.04 -1.98
C GLY A 82 -5.25 -4.86 -1.06
N ALA A 83 -6.53 -4.55 -0.81
CA ALA A 83 -6.95 -3.46 0.06
C ALA A 83 -8.10 -3.87 0.97
N ASP A 84 -8.15 -3.31 2.17
CA ASP A 84 -9.25 -3.45 3.10
C ASP A 84 -10.30 -2.31 2.98
N PRO A 85 -11.43 -2.36 3.72
CA PRO A 85 -12.50 -1.36 3.60
C PRO A 85 -12.25 -0.06 4.42
N HIS A 86 -11.06 0.22 4.94
CA HIS A 86 -10.79 1.51 5.58
C HIS A 86 -10.91 2.65 4.56
N ALA A 87 -11.40 3.81 5.00
CA ALA A 87 -11.68 4.92 4.10
C ALA A 87 -10.46 5.38 3.29
N LEU A 88 -9.26 5.36 3.88
CA LEU A 88 -8.01 5.73 3.21
C LEU A 88 -7.42 4.64 2.30
N SER A 89 -7.97 3.43 2.33
CA SER A 89 -7.42 2.32 1.54
C SER A 89 -7.68 2.50 0.04
N GLU A 90 -8.85 2.98 -0.34
CA GLU A 90 -9.19 3.21 -1.75
C GLU A 90 -8.34 4.31 -2.40
N PRO A 91 -8.19 5.53 -1.84
CA PRO A 91 -7.32 6.54 -2.43
C PRO A 91 -5.84 6.10 -2.45
N ALA A 92 -5.36 5.40 -1.41
CA ALA A 92 -4.01 4.85 -1.41
C ALA A 92 -3.80 3.81 -2.51
N TRP A 93 -4.79 2.93 -2.74
CA TRP A 93 -4.78 1.97 -3.82
C TRP A 93 -4.70 2.62 -5.20
N ARG A 94 -5.47 3.69 -5.44
CA ARG A 94 -5.41 4.47 -6.69
C ARG A 94 -4.04 5.09 -6.91
N SER A 95 -3.51 5.79 -5.93
CA SER A 95 -2.19 6.43 -6.00
C SER A 95 -1.07 5.40 -6.24
N ALA A 96 -1.14 4.23 -5.59
CA ALA A 96 -0.19 3.14 -5.81
C ALA A 96 -0.25 2.60 -7.25
N LEU A 97 -1.45 2.33 -7.77
CA LEU A 97 -1.62 1.84 -9.15
C LEU A 97 -1.14 2.83 -10.20
N GLU A 98 -1.24 4.13 -9.95
CA GLU A 98 -0.70 5.16 -10.86
C GLU A 98 0.83 5.06 -10.98
N VAL A 99 1.52 4.89 -9.87
CA VAL A 99 2.99 4.74 -9.84
C VAL A 99 3.41 3.40 -10.44
N LEU A 100 2.79 2.30 -10.04
CA LEU A 100 3.09 0.95 -10.54
C LEU A 100 2.88 0.85 -12.05
N SER A 101 1.79 1.44 -12.55
CA SER A 101 1.48 1.47 -13.98
C SER A 101 2.52 2.28 -14.77
N ALA A 102 2.92 3.45 -14.26
CA ALA A 102 3.95 4.26 -14.90
C ALA A 102 5.33 3.56 -14.92
N ALA A 103 5.60 2.76 -13.88
CA ALA A 103 6.81 1.95 -13.80
C ALA A 103 6.78 0.68 -14.68
N GLY A 104 5.66 0.40 -15.35
CA GLY A 104 5.52 -0.79 -16.20
C GLY A 104 5.39 -2.11 -15.43
N ILE A 105 5.04 -2.05 -14.13
CA ILE A 105 4.89 -3.25 -13.31
C ILE A 105 3.55 -3.93 -13.63
N THR A 106 3.59 -5.20 -14.04
CA THR A 106 2.37 -6.01 -14.15
C THR A 106 1.76 -6.15 -12.76
N THR A 107 0.54 -5.61 -12.60
CA THR A 107 -0.11 -5.49 -11.30
C THR A 107 -1.45 -6.23 -11.32
N TYR A 108 -1.62 -7.18 -10.39
CA TYR A 108 -2.87 -7.91 -10.22
C TYR A 108 -3.73 -7.31 -9.11
N ILE A 109 -4.99 -7.01 -9.46
CA ILE A 109 -6.04 -6.52 -8.56
C ILE A 109 -7.22 -7.48 -8.51
N ASP A 110 -8.07 -7.38 -7.48
CA ASP A 110 -9.22 -8.28 -7.29
C ASP A 110 -10.22 -8.19 -8.46
N ALA A 111 -10.48 -9.32 -9.11
CA ALA A 111 -11.42 -9.43 -10.23
C ALA A 111 -12.86 -9.05 -9.85
N ARG A 112 -13.21 -9.19 -8.58
CA ARG A 112 -14.53 -8.81 -8.05
C ARG A 112 -14.64 -7.31 -7.77
N ARG A 113 -13.55 -6.56 -7.91
CA ARG A 113 -13.43 -5.13 -7.54
C ARG A 113 -13.87 -4.89 -6.10
N SER A 114 -13.45 -5.77 -5.20
CA SER A 114 -13.82 -5.80 -3.78
C SER A 114 -12.58 -5.82 -2.88
N TRP A 115 -12.83 -5.90 -1.59
CA TRP A 115 -11.77 -5.95 -0.59
C TRP A 115 -11.08 -7.32 -0.58
N THR A 116 -9.76 -7.31 -0.43
CA THR A 116 -8.95 -8.51 -0.48
C THR A 116 -8.28 -8.74 0.88
N PRO A 117 -8.60 -9.83 1.58
CA PRO A 117 -7.96 -10.14 2.85
C PRO A 117 -6.44 -10.32 2.72
N THR A 118 -5.68 -9.85 3.70
CA THR A 118 -4.21 -10.02 3.73
C THR A 118 -3.74 -11.44 3.43
N PRO A 119 -4.36 -12.51 4.01
CA PRO A 119 -3.94 -13.89 3.72
C PRO A 119 -4.13 -14.30 2.26
N ALA A 120 -5.13 -13.76 1.56
CA ALA A 120 -5.37 -14.06 0.16
C ALA A 120 -4.26 -13.48 -0.73
N VAL A 121 -3.81 -12.26 -0.45
CA VAL A 121 -2.63 -11.68 -1.14
C VAL A 121 -1.38 -12.51 -0.87
N SER A 122 -1.15 -12.89 0.38
CA SER A 122 -0.01 -13.74 0.75
C SER A 122 -0.03 -15.08 0.02
N LEU A 123 -1.19 -15.71 -0.07
CA LEU A 123 -1.37 -16.98 -0.79
C LEU A 123 -1.09 -16.82 -2.28
N ALA A 124 -1.66 -15.78 -2.93
CA ALA A 124 -1.43 -15.52 -4.35
C ALA A 124 0.08 -15.33 -4.67
N ILE A 125 0.82 -14.61 -3.82
CA ILE A 125 2.27 -14.47 -3.96
C ILE A 125 2.96 -15.83 -3.89
N LEU A 126 2.62 -16.65 -2.88
CA LEU A 126 3.22 -17.97 -2.68
C LEU A 126 2.93 -18.91 -3.85
N GLU A 127 1.69 -18.95 -4.33
CA GLU A 127 1.28 -19.79 -5.47
C GLU A 127 1.99 -19.34 -6.77
N ALA A 128 2.04 -18.04 -7.04
CA ALA A 128 2.77 -17.51 -8.19
C ALA A 128 4.28 -17.86 -8.13
N ASN A 129 4.83 -18.01 -6.92
CA ASN A 129 6.22 -18.41 -6.70
C ASN A 129 6.41 -19.93 -6.57
N GLY A 130 5.38 -20.74 -6.83
CA GLY A 130 5.47 -22.20 -6.96
C GLY A 130 5.05 -23.01 -5.74
N ALA A 131 4.47 -22.43 -4.71
CA ALA A 131 3.89 -23.17 -3.59
C ALA A 131 2.65 -23.98 -4.06
N PRO A 132 2.36 -25.13 -3.40
CA PRO A 132 3.10 -25.75 -2.29
C PRO A 132 4.30 -26.59 -2.74
N ASP A 133 4.41 -26.92 -4.04
CA ASP A 133 5.29 -28.01 -4.50
C ASP A 133 6.76 -27.58 -4.66
N ALA A 134 7.00 -26.34 -5.11
CA ALA A 134 8.33 -25.87 -5.47
C ALA A 134 8.51 -24.37 -5.21
N LEU A 135 8.23 -23.92 -3.96
CA LEU A 135 8.33 -22.51 -3.61
C LEU A 135 9.75 -21.97 -3.88
N ARG A 136 9.80 -20.98 -4.78
CA ARG A 136 11.02 -20.23 -5.11
C ARG A 136 11.05 -18.92 -4.32
N GLN A 137 12.22 -18.57 -3.83
CA GLN A 137 12.48 -17.29 -3.14
C GLN A 137 13.57 -16.47 -3.81
N GLU A 138 14.20 -17.04 -4.82
CA GLU A 138 15.26 -16.43 -5.61
C GLU A 138 15.08 -16.75 -7.10
N GLY A 139 15.64 -15.93 -7.95
CA GLY A 139 15.61 -16.07 -9.40
C GLY A 139 14.55 -15.21 -10.10
N PRO A 140 14.48 -15.27 -11.43
CA PRO A 140 13.60 -14.43 -12.23
C PRO A 140 12.12 -14.80 -12.10
N GLY A 141 11.24 -13.85 -12.38
CA GLY A 141 9.79 -14.04 -12.42
C GLY A 141 9.13 -14.13 -11.05
N LEU A 142 9.82 -13.73 -9.98
CA LEU A 142 9.24 -13.77 -8.64
C LEU A 142 8.19 -12.68 -8.44
N ALA A 143 7.03 -13.11 -7.96
CA ALA A 143 5.93 -12.26 -7.55
C ALA A 143 6.11 -11.76 -6.12
N ASP A 144 5.56 -10.59 -5.85
CA ASP A 144 5.47 -9.96 -4.53
C ASP A 144 4.14 -9.21 -4.39
N GLY A 145 3.95 -8.38 -3.37
CA GLY A 145 2.68 -7.70 -3.22
C GLY A 145 2.69 -6.50 -2.28
N ILE A 146 1.63 -5.74 -2.40
CA ILE A 146 1.27 -4.62 -1.53
C ILE A 146 -0.07 -4.93 -0.87
N VAL A 147 -0.14 -4.75 0.45
CA VAL A 147 -1.37 -4.90 1.23
C VAL A 147 -1.70 -3.57 1.89
N ILE A 148 -2.81 -2.98 1.46
CA ILE A 148 -3.26 -1.68 1.93
C ILE A 148 -4.27 -1.90 3.06
N THR A 149 -3.81 -1.80 4.27
CA THR A 149 -4.58 -2.02 5.50
C THR A 149 -3.85 -1.52 6.74
N PRO A 150 -4.49 -0.76 7.62
CA PRO A 150 -3.97 -0.47 8.95
C PRO A 150 -4.24 -1.61 9.97
N SER A 151 -4.83 -2.72 9.56
CA SER A 151 -5.25 -3.88 10.35
C SER A 151 -6.42 -3.54 11.30
N HIS A 152 -6.16 -3.34 12.60
CA HIS A 152 -7.17 -3.07 13.64
C HIS A 152 -7.09 -1.63 14.18
N ASN A 153 -6.41 -0.75 13.47
CA ASN A 153 -6.33 0.66 13.83
C ASN A 153 -7.70 1.35 13.74
N PRO A 154 -7.87 2.54 14.32
CA PRO A 154 -9.09 3.34 14.18
C PRO A 154 -9.52 3.54 12.72
N PRO A 155 -10.82 3.79 12.46
CA PRO A 155 -11.37 3.92 11.11
C PRO A 155 -10.81 5.12 10.33
N SER A 156 -10.19 6.08 11.00
CA SER A 156 -9.49 7.22 10.39
C SER A 156 -8.09 6.91 9.87
N ASP A 157 -7.55 5.74 10.21
CA ASP A 157 -6.20 5.38 9.82
C ASP A 157 -6.17 4.67 8.46
N GLY A 158 -5.05 4.83 7.78
CA GLY A 158 -4.64 4.01 6.65
C GLY A 158 -3.37 3.22 6.99
N GLY A 159 -3.07 2.21 6.18
CA GLY A 159 -1.87 1.41 6.31
C GLY A 159 -1.39 0.88 4.97
N PHE A 160 -0.07 0.83 4.78
CA PHE A 160 0.54 0.42 3.53
C PHE A 160 1.71 -0.51 3.81
N LYS A 161 1.64 -1.74 3.32
CA LYS A 161 2.56 -2.82 3.63
C LYS A 161 3.14 -3.43 2.36
N TYR A 162 4.39 -3.85 2.43
CA TYR A 162 5.04 -4.63 1.38
C TYR A 162 5.24 -6.07 1.83
N ASN A 163 4.87 -7.00 0.97
CA ASN A 163 5.08 -8.43 1.13
C ASN A 163 6.04 -8.92 0.03
N PRO A 164 7.29 -9.28 0.37
CA PRO A 164 8.27 -9.81 -0.58
C PRO A 164 7.86 -11.19 -1.11
N PRO A 165 8.66 -11.82 -2.01
CA PRO A 165 8.37 -13.13 -2.60
C PRO A 165 8.10 -14.27 -1.61
N THR A 166 8.45 -14.10 -0.35
CA THR A 166 8.10 -15.04 0.74
C THR A 166 6.62 -15.03 1.12
N GLY A 167 5.83 -14.10 0.57
CA GLY A 167 4.39 -13.95 0.84
C GLY A 167 4.04 -13.34 2.20
N GLY A 168 4.99 -13.30 3.14
CA GLY A 168 4.82 -12.71 4.47
C GLY A 168 5.18 -11.22 4.50
N PRO A 169 5.05 -10.56 5.66
CA PRO A 169 5.48 -9.17 5.82
C PRO A 169 7.00 -9.02 5.62
N ALA A 170 7.40 -7.91 5.02
CA ALA A 170 8.81 -7.59 4.79
C ALA A 170 9.59 -7.51 6.11
N GLN A 171 10.83 -8.01 6.10
CA GLN A 171 11.74 -7.96 7.24
C GLN A 171 12.33 -6.55 7.45
N SER A 172 13.01 -6.35 8.56
CA SER A 172 13.48 -5.03 9.01
C SER A 172 14.48 -4.35 8.06
N ASP A 173 15.29 -5.11 7.35
CA ASP A 173 16.24 -4.61 6.35
C ASP A 173 15.51 -4.04 5.12
N ALA A 174 14.55 -4.78 4.60
CA ALA A 174 13.70 -4.34 3.49
C ALA A 174 12.85 -3.13 3.88
N THR A 175 12.18 -3.17 5.03
CA THR A 175 11.33 -2.07 5.50
C THR A 175 12.14 -0.81 5.78
N LYS A 176 13.36 -0.96 6.32
CA LYS A 176 14.27 0.17 6.53
C LYS A 176 14.71 0.79 5.21
N TRP A 177 15.13 -0.03 4.26
CA TRP A 177 15.57 0.45 2.93
C TRP A 177 14.43 1.22 2.23
N ILE A 178 13.22 0.65 2.22
CA ILE A 178 12.05 1.28 1.61
C ILE A 178 11.70 2.58 2.33
N ALA A 179 11.73 2.61 3.67
CA ALA A 179 11.42 3.82 4.43
C ALA A 179 12.45 4.93 4.20
N ASP A 180 13.73 4.60 4.21
CA ASP A 180 14.80 5.56 3.96
C ASP A 180 14.64 6.18 2.56
N ARG A 181 14.46 5.34 1.54
CA ARG A 181 14.28 5.82 0.17
C ARG A 181 12.99 6.61 -0.03
N ALA A 182 11.88 6.16 0.57
CA ALA A 182 10.62 6.88 0.54
C ALA A 182 10.74 8.26 1.20
N ASN A 183 11.51 8.39 2.28
CA ASN A 183 11.76 9.66 2.94
C ASN A 183 12.63 10.61 2.10
N GLU A 184 13.60 10.09 1.35
CA GLU A 184 14.34 10.90 0.37
C GLU A 184 13.41 11.49 -0.68
N LEU A 185 12.52 10.68 -1.24
CA LEU A 185 11.51 11.14 -2.20
C LEU A 185 10.53 12.14 -1.56
N LEU A 186 10.04 11.85 -0.37
CA LEU A 186 9.10 12.71 0.35
C LEU A 186 9.69 14.09 0.63
N SER A 187 11.01 14.18 0.87
CA SER A 187 11.71 15.44 1.16
C SER A 187 11.69 16.45 0.01
N GLY A 188 11.41 16.04 -1.23
CA GLY A 188 11.38 16.97 -2.35
C GLY A 188 11.09 16.37 -3.73
N GLY A 189 11.18 15.05 -3.87
CA GLY A 189 11.11 14.40 -5.18
C GLY A 189 9.77 13.68 -5.50
N TRP A 190 8.84 13.59 -4.57
CA TRP A 190 7.62 12.80 -4.77
C TRP A 190 6.72 13.31 -5.90
N ARG A 191 6.74 14.62 -6.20
CA ARG A 191 5.99 15.22 -7.31
C ARG A 191 6.53 14.86 -8.68
N ASP A 192 7.81 14.49 -8.76
CA ASP A 192 8.50 14.12 -9.98
C ASP A 192 8.41 12.61 -10.26
N VAL A 193 7.84 11.83 -9.32
CA VAL A 193 7.59 10.40 -9.52
C VAL A 193 6.61 10.22 -10.67
N PRO A 194 6.96 9.46 -11.72
CA PRO A 194 6.07 9.22 -12.85
C PRO A 194 4.78 8.54 -12.41
N ARG A 195 3.64 9.01 -12.91
CA ARG A 195 2.31 8.46 -12.65
C ARG A 195 1.49 8.35 -13.94
N THR A 196 0.72 7.30 -14.06
CA THR A 196 -0.26 7.14 -15.14
C THR A 196 -1.65 7.42 -14.61
N PHE A 197 -2.15 8.60 -14.89
CA PHE A 197 -3.50 9.00 -14.48
C PHE A 197 -4.56 8.30 -15.32
N SER A 198 -5.57 7.73 -14.67
CA SER A 198 -6.77 7.18 -15.27
C SER A 198 -7.90 7.19 -14.26
N GLN A 199 -9.11 7.53 -14.70
CA GLN A 199 -10.28 7.47 -13.85
C GLN A 199 -10.64 6.04 -13.45
N GLU A 200 -10.35 5.07 -14.34
CA GLU A 200 -10.55 3.64 -14.09
C GLU A 200 -9.20 2.93 -13.94
N PRO A 201 -8.84 2.45 -12.74
CA PRO A 201 -7.57 1.74 -12.52
C PRO A 201 -7.35 0.55 -13.46
N SER A 202 -8.42 -0.19 -13.77
CA SER A 202 -8.40 -1.33 -14.69
C SER A 202 -8.17 -0.96 -16.16
N SER A 203 -8.20 0.32 -16.51
CA SER A 203 -7.86 0.78 -17.87
C SER A 203 -6.37 1.04 -18.09
N LYS A 204 -5.55 0.89 -17.03
CA LYS A 204 -4.10 0.99 -17.13
C LYS A 204 -3.53 -0.23 -17.84
N ALA A 205 -2.57 -0.03 -18.75
CA ALA A 205 -2.10 -1.04 -19.69
C ALA A 205 -1.52 -2.33 -19.07
N ASN A 206 -1.08 -2.25 -17.82
CA ASN A 206 -0.43 -3.34 -17.10
C ASN A 206 -1.14 -3.70 -15.79
N VAL A 207 -2.40 -3.28 -15.62
CA VAL A 207 -3.26 -3.70 -14.50
C VAL A 207 -4.18 -4.80 -14.97
N GLU A 208 -4.11 -5.95 -14.34
CA GLU A 208 -4.84 -7.17 -14.67
C GLU A 208 -5.73 -7.61 -13.51
N PHE A 209 -6.75 -8.39 -13.82
CA PHE A 209 -7.65 -8.94 -12.81
C PHE A 209 -7.20 -10.33 -12.36
N TYR A 210 -7.25 -10.57 -11.05
CA TYR A 210 -6.93 -11.83 -10.42
C TYR A 210 -8.05 -12.27 -9.47
N ASP A 211 -8.40 -13.55 -9.47
CA ASP A 211 -9.36 -14.11 -8.52
C ASP A 211 -8.61 -14.59 -7.27
N PHE A 212 -8.71 -13.81 -6.21
CA PHE A 212 -8.05 -14.10 -4.94
C PHE A 212 -8.79 -15.13 -4.05
N LEU A 213 -10.07 -15.46 -4.36
CA LEU A 213 -10.90 -16.32 -3.48
C LEU A 213 -11.72 -17.32 -4.28
#